data_e626edb5d83f76826e0bb15b17d3cfcd
#
_entry.id   e626edb5d83f76826e0bb15b17d3cfcd
#
_cell.length_a   1.000
_cell.length_b   1.000
_cell.length_c   1.000
_cell.angle_alpha   90.00
_cell.angle_beta   90.00
_cell.angle_gamma   90.00
#
_symmetry.space_group_name_H-M   'P 1'
#
loop_
_entity.id
_entity.type
_entity.pdbx_description
1 polymer ?
#
loop_
_entity_poly.entity_id
_entity_poly.type
_entity_poly.pdbx_seq_one_letter_code
_entity_poly.pdbx_strand_id
1 'polypeptide(L)'
;MLKIREFRKNQKMTIKELAELSGMSISYISQIERGEIDPSLSSLRKIAAGLQVPMHMLLDDVVMGNLTIRKEQQVITYSDDHKVSYRYLTPFPSPAYSPEAMLIQFEIAAHAQDTQLPIRHHSEEMVYVTEGQLTVQIGDSDVILNPGDTTVIQKDLPHIYKNNGDAPVKGISSMSPPVWGRMNLAKN
;
A
#
# COMPACT_ATOMS: atom_id res chain seq x y z
N MET A 1 15.64 -3.35 -0.67
CA MET A 1 15.58 -4.20 -1.90
C MET A 1 14.56 -5.31 -1.66
N LEU A 2 13.72 -5.68 -2.64
CA LEU A 2 12.71 -6.71 -2.42
C LEU A 2 13.34 -8.11 -2.29
N LYS A 3 12.88 -8.91 -1.32
CA LYS A 3 13.38 -10.27 -1.04
C LYS A 3 12.75 -11.37 -1.91
N ILE A 4 12.07 -11.00 -3.01
CA ILE A 4 11.35 -11.94 -3.88
C ILE A 4 12.26 -13.09 -4.34
N ARG A 5 13.47 -12.74 -4.84
CA ARG A 5 14.45 -13.72 -5.30
C ARG A 5 14.92 -14.68 -4.19
N GLU A 6 15.09 -14.14 -2.97
CA GLU A 6 15.50 -14.92 -1.80
C GLU A 6 14.44 -15.96 -1.44
N PHE A 7 13.18 -15.54 -1.24
CA PHE A 7 12.06 -16.44 -0.93
C PHE A 7 11.86 -17.49 -2.02
N ARG A 8 11.87 -17.07 -3.29
CA ARG A 8 11.76 -18.01 -4.42
C ARG A 8 12.84 -19.09 -4.38
N LYS A 9 14.11 -18.69 -4.20
CA LYS A 9 15.24 -19.63 -4.13
C LYS A 9 15.16 -20.55 -2.93
N ASN A 10 14.78 -20.05 -1.76
CA ASN A 10 14.61 -20.86 -0.55
C ASN A 10 13.55 -21.94 -0.73
N GLN A 11 12.50 -21.65 -1.53
CA GLN A 11 11.48 -22.63 -1.91
C GLN A 11 11.88 -23.49 -3.12
N LYS A 12 13.13 -23.36 -3.64
CA LYS A 12 13.64 -24.05 -4.83
C LYS A 12 12.78 -23.84 -6.08
N MET A 13 12.03 -22.72 -6.13
CA MET A 13 11.13 -22.35 -7.21
C MET A 13 11.89 -21.66 -8.34
N THR A 14 11.55 -21.96 -9.59
CA THR A 14 12.07 -21.27 -10.77
C THR A 14 11.34 -19.93 -10.98
N ILE A 15 11.93 -19.00 -11.75
CA ILE A 15 11.24 -17.76 -12.15
C ILE A 15 9.97 -18.07 -12.94
N LYS A 16 9.98 -19.12 -13.76
CA LYS A 16 8.83 -19.55 -14.56
C LYS A 16 7.66 -19.98 -13.67
N GLU A 17 7.91 -20.82 -12.68
CA GLU A 17 6.89 -21.26 -11.72
C GLU A 17 6.29 -20.07 -10.94
N LEU A 18 7.13 -19.15 -10.47
CA LEU A 18 6.62 -17.94 -9.79
C LEU A 18 5.80 -17.05 -10.74
N ALA A 19 6.21 -16.91 -11.99
CA ALA A 19 5.47 -16.17 -13.00
C ALA A 19 4.08 -16.79 -13.23
N GLU A 20 4.00 -18.11 -13.37
CA GLU A 20 2.73 -18.85 -13.52
C GLU A 20 1.83 -18.69 -12.29
N LEU A 21 2.36 -18.87 -11.08
CA LEU A 21 1.59 -18.76 -9.83
C LEU A 21 1.11 -17.35 -9.54
N SER A 22 1.87 -16.34 -9.94
CA SER A 22 1.50 -14.92 -9.75
C SER A 22 0.66 -14.35 -10.90
N GLY A 23 0.51 -15.10 -12.01
CA GLY A 23 -0.17 -14.62 -13.22
C GLY A 23 0.59 -13.50 -13.94
N MET A 24 1.93 -13.51 -13.86
CA MET A 24 2.81 -12.49 -14.46
C MET A 24 3.74 -13.06 -15.52
N SER A 25 4.37 -12.18 -16.31
CA SER A 25 5.39 -12.61 -17.27
C SER A 25 6.72 -12.92 -16.58
N ILE A 26 7.47 -13.87 -17.13
CA ILE A 26 8.83 -14.21 -16.66
C ILE A 26 9.74 -12.96 -16.68
N SER A 27 9.64 -12.15 -17.74
CA SER A 27 10.41 -10.92 -17.90
C SER A 27 10.12 -9.93 -16.77
N TYR A 28 8.85 -9.74 -16.43
CA TYR A 28 8.43 -8.83 -15.36
C TYR A 28 8.99 -9.26 -14.00
N ILE A 29 8.83 -10.54 -13.62
CA ILE A 29 9.40 -11.07 -12.38
C ILE A 29 10.93 -10.90 -12.37
N SER A 30 11.59 -11.18 -13.49
CA SER A 30 13.05 -11.04 -13.60
C SER A 30 13.54 -9.60 -13.41
N GLN A 31 12.83 -8.62 -13.98
CA GLN A 31 13.16 -7.20 -13.82
C GLN A 31 12.97 -6.72 -12.38
N ILE A 32 11.89 -7.15 -11.71
CA ILE A 32 11.69 -6.86 -10.29
C ILE A 32 12.80 -7.46 -9.43
N GLU A 33 13.18 -8.74 -9.68
CA GLU A 33 14.25 -9.41 -8.92
C GLU A 33 15.63 -8.78 -9.11
N ARG A 34 15.86 -8.07 -10.22
CA ARG A 34 17.08 -7.29 -10.46
C ARG A 34 16.99 -5.85 -9.95
N GLY A 35 15.80 -5.41 -9.47
CA GLY A 35 15.58 -4.04 -9.03
C GLY A 35 15.53 -3.03 -10.18
N GLU A 36 15.24 -3.46 -11.39
CA GLU A 36 15.13 -2.60 -12.59
C GLU A 36 13.78 -1.87 -12.64
N ILE A 37 12.76 -2.45 -12.01
CA ILE A 37 11.42 -1.89 -11.89
C ILE A 37 10.87 -2.14 -10.50
N ASP A 38 10.05 -1.21 -10.00
CA ASP A 38 9.29 -1.38 -8.78
C ASP A 38 7.90 -1.94 -9.12
N PRO A 39 7.45 -3.04 -8.46
CA PRO A 39 6.13 -3.59 -8.71
C PRO A 39 5.05 -2.69 -8.10
N SER A 40 3.88 -2.64 -8.73
CA SER A 40 2.68 -2.09 -8.11
C SER A 40 2.29 -2.89 -6.87
N LEU A 41 1.47 -2.33 -5.99
CA LEU A 41 0.97 -3.01 -4.80
C LEU A 41 0.18 -4.29 -5.18
N SER A 42 -0.60 -4.23 -6.26
CA SER A 42 -1.35 -5.37 -6.78
C SER A 42 -0.41 -6.47 -7.28
N SER A 43 0.67 -6.10 -7.98
CA SER A 43 1.71 -7.03 -8.42
C SER A 43 2.42 -7.68 -7.24
N LEU A 44 2.79 -6.89 -6.22
CA LEU A 44 3.46 -7.39 -5.04
C LEU A 44 2.59 -8.38 -4.25
N ARG A 45 1.27 -8.14 -4.17
CA ARG A 45 0.31 -9.08 -3.58
C ARG A 45 0.24 -10.41 -4.32
N LYS A 46 0.18 -10.37 -5.66
CA LYS A 46 0.15 -11.58 -6.49
C LYS A 46 1.45 -12.40 -6.33
N ILE A 47 2.60 -11.73 -6.28
CA ILE A 47 3.90 -12.37 -6.05
C ILE A 47 3.94 -13.00 -4.65
N ALA A 48 3.49 -12.29 -3.62
CA ALA A 48 3.43 -12.80 -2.26
C ALA A 48 2.51 -14.02 -2.14
N ALA A 49 1.36 -13.99 -2.82
CA ALA A 49 0.45 -15.14 -2.91
C ALA A 49 1.09 -16.33 -3.63
N GLY A 50 1.78 -16.11 -4.75
CA GLY A 50 2.52 -17.15 -5.48
C GLY A 50 3.64 -17.78 -4.65
N LEU A 51 4.30 -17.00 -3.80
CA LEU A 51 5.30 -17.46 -2.84
C LEU A 51 4.71 -18.01 -1.54
N GLN A 52 3.40 -17.91 -1.33
CA GLN A 52 2.70 -18.31 -0.11
C GLN A 52 3.28 -17.65 1.17
N VAL A 53 3.72 -16.41 1.05
CA VAL A 53 4.24 -15.61 2.18
C VAL A 53 3.42 -14.33 2.36
N PRO A 54 3.31 -13.79 3.57
CA PRO A 54 2.77 -12.46 3.78
C PRO A 54 3.56 -11.42 2.98
N MET A 55 2.87 -10.48 2.33
CA MET A 55 3.49 -9.48 1.45
C MET A 55 4.64 -8.71 2.13
N HIS A 56 4.49 -8.39 3.43
CA HIS A 56 5.50 -7.66 4.19
C HIS A 56 6.84 -8.40 4.28
N MET A 57 6.86 -9.73 4.18
CA MET A 57 8.11 -10.51 4.20
C MET A 57 8.93 -10.36 2.91
N LEU A 58 8.32 -9.86 1.83
CA LEU A 58 9.05 -9.58 0.59
C LEU A 58 9.83 -8.27 0.63
N LEU A 59 9.61 -7.46 1.65
CA LEU A 59 10.30 -6.19 1.87
C LEU A 59 11.54 -6.44 2.73
N ASP A 60 12.60 -5.67 2.51
CA ASP A 60 13.85 -5.83 3.28
C ASP A 60 13.62 -5.67 4.79
N ASP A 61 14.35 -6.45 5.59
CA ASP A 61 14.31 -6.35 7.04
C ASP A 61 14.71 -4.95 7.50
N VAL A 62 13.85 -4.33 8.27
CA VAL A 62 14.26 -3.24 9.15
C VAL A 62 15.24 -3.85 10.16
N VAL A 63 16.47 -3.36 10.14
CA VAL A 63 17.55 -3.82 11.02
C VAL A 63 17.02 -3.89 12.47
N MET A 64 17.09 -5.08 13.08
CA MET A 64 16.72 -5.32 14.47
C MET A 64 17.37 -4.26 15.39
N GLY A 65 16.56 -3.48 16.07
CA GLY A 65 17.00 -2.50 17.09
C GLY A 65 16.81 -1.02 16.74
N ASN A 66 16.55 -0.65 15.49
CA ASN A 66 16.25 0.74 15.15
C ASN A 66 14.89 0.84 14.45
N LEU A 67 13.88 1.32 15.18
CA LEU A 67 12.53 1.56 14.65
C LEU A 67 12.45 2.86 13.83
N THR A 68 13.59 3.50 13.55
CA THR A 68 13.65 4.68 12.69
C THR A 68 13.79 4.26 11.22
N ILE A 69 12.84 4.68 10.39
CA ILE A 69 12.94 4.57 8.94
C ILE A 69 13.41 5.91 8.39
N ARG A 70 14.53 5.92 7.70
CA ARG A 70 14.98 7.12 6.97
C ARG A 70 14.20 7.25 5.67
N LYS A 71 14.08 8.48 5.17
CA LYS A 71 13.31 8.79 3.95
C LYS A 71 13.66 7.87 2.77
N GLU A 72 14.95 7.57 2.62
CA GLU A 72 15.49 6.75 1.53
C GLU A 72 15.16 5.26 1.68
N GLN A 73 14.72 4.85 2.88
CA GLN A 73 14.35 3.47 3.22
C GLN A 73 12.84 3.25 3.17
N GLN A 74 12.05 4.31 2.99
CA GLN A 74 10.60 4.22 2.95
C GLN A 74 10.16 3.56 1.65
N VAL A 75 9.28 2.57 1.77
CA VAL A 75 8.70 1.88 0.62
C VAL A 75 7.59 2.74 0.03
N ILE A 76 7.57 2.85 -1.29
CA ILE A 76 6.50 3.50 -2.03
C ILE A 76 5.84 2.45 -2.92
N THR A 77 4.53 2.44 -2.93
CA THR A 77 3.71 1.64 -3.85
C THR A 77 2.84 2.56 -4.68
N TYR A 78 2.45 2.09 -5.86
CA TYR A 78 1.65 2.85 -6.81
C TYR A 78 0.40 2.06 -7.19
N SER A 79 -0.67 2.76 -7.58
CA SER A 79 -1.78 2.17 -8.32
C SER A 79 -1.29 1.66 -9.69
N ASP A 80 -2.07 0.78 -10.34
CA ASP A 80 -1.69 0.20 -11.63
C ASP A 80 -1.56 1.25 -12.75
N ASP A 81 -2.29 2.36 -12.65
CA ASP A 81 -2.23 3.52 -13.56
C ASP A 81 -1.25 4.62 -13.12
N HIS A 82 -0.51 4.39 -12.02
CA HIS A 82 0.44 5.33 -11.42
C HIS A 82 -0.15 6.69 -11.00
N LYS A 83 -1.48 6.80 -10.87
CA LYS A 83 -2.14 8.03 -10.44
C LYS A 83 -2.21 8.20 -8.94
N VAL A 84 -1.99 7.12 -8.19
CA VAL A 84 -1.98 7.13 -6.73
C VAL A 84 -0.69 6.49 -6.24
N SER A 85 -0.06 7.13 -5.27
CA SER A 85 1.09 6.57 -4.56
C SER A 85 0.85 6.53 -3.07
N TYR A 86 1.40 5.49 -2.42
CA TYR A 86 1.41 5.31 -0.98
C TYR A 86 2.84 5.10 -0.50
N ARG A 87 3.30 5.98 0.38
CA ARG A 87 4.59 5.89 1.04
C ARG A 87 4.39 5.41 2.47
N TYR A 88 4.95 4.26 2.80
CA TYR A 88 4.86 3.66 4.13
C TYR A 88 5.86 4.33 5.07
N LEU A 89 5.35 4.98 6.11
CA LEU A 89 6.14 5.69 7.11
C LEU A 89 6.37 4.85 8.37
N THR A 90 5.59 3.80 8.56
CA THR A 90 5.76 2.83 9.65
C THR A 90 6.62 1.66 9.20
N PRO A 91 7.57 1.18 10.02
CA PRO A 91 8.30 -0.05 9.74
C PRO A 91 7.36 -1.23 9.54
N PHE A 92 7.67 -2.09 8.57
CA PHE A 92 6.91 -3.33 8.38
C PHE A 92 7.09 -4.28 9.55
N PRO A 93 6.07 -5.13 9.85
CA PRO A 93 6.19 -6.14 10.88
C PRO A 93 7.38 -7.06 10.66
N SER A 94 8.05 -7.42 11.74
CA SER A 94 9.14 -8.40 11.75
C SER A 94 8.94 -9.34 12.95
N PRO A 95 9.69 -10.44 13.07
CA PRO A 95 9.61 -11.31 14.24
C PRO A 95 9.87 -10.59 15.57
N ALA A 96 10.59 -9.45 15.53
CA ALA A 96 10.93 -8.66 16.70
C ALA A 96 10.05 -7.41 16.90
N TYR A 97 9.19 -7.07 15.94
CA TYR A 97 8.38 -5.85 15.98
C TYR A 97 7.05 -6.03 15.24
N SER A 98 5.96 -5.78 15.94
CA SER A 98 4.62 -5.75 15.40
C SER A 98 3.99 -4.38 15.70
N PRO A 99 3.88 -3.48 14.73
CA PRO A 99 3.26 -2.19 14.95
C PRO A 99 1.75 -2.33 15.26
N GLU A 100 1.25 -1.52 16.19
CA GLU A 100 -0.18 -1.46 16.52
C GLU A 100 -0.93 -0.42 15.65
N ALA A 101 -0.18 0.45 14.98
CA ALA A 101 -0.71 1.41 14.02
C ALA A 101 0.19 1.52 12.80
N MET A 102 -0.38 1.91 11.69
CA MET A 102 0.32 2.16 10.44
C MET A 102 0.14 3.61 10.03
N LEU A 103 1.21 4.25 9.61
CA LEU A 103 1.22 5.61 9.06
C LEU A 103 1.64 5.56 7.59
N ILE A 104 0.84 6.16 6.72
CA ILE A 104 1.06 6.21 5.27
C ILE A 104 0.93 7.65 4.81
N GLN A 105 1.84 8.10 3.98
CA GLN A 105 1.64 9.29 3.17
C GLN A 105 1.04 8.86 1.83
N PHE A 106 -0.01 9.54 1.39
CA PHE A 106 -0.62 9.33 0.07
C PHE A 106 -0.47 10.56 -0.82
N GLU A 107 -0.43 10.31 -2.11
CA GLU A 107 -0.56 11.33 -3.16
C GLU A 107 -1.49 10.80 -4.23
N ILE A 108 -2.51 11.61 -4.61
CA ILE A 108 -3.51 11.28 -5.62
C ILE A 108 -3.45 12.37 -6.70
N ALA A 109 -3.19 11.98 -7.93
CA ALA A 109 -3.15 12.89 -9.08
C ALA A 109 -4.49 13.59 -9.30
N ALA A 110 -4.47 14.68 -10.06
CA ALA A 110 -5.69 15.39 -10.47
C ALA A 110 -6.68 14.43 -11.15
N HIS A 111 -7.97 14.59 -10.83
CA HIS A 111 -9.08 13.80 -11.37
C HIS A 111 -8.91 12.29 -11.22
N ALA A 112 -8.31 11.85 -10.11
CA ALA A 112 -8.09 10.45 -9.79
C ALA A 112 -8.74 10.04 -8.47
N GLN A 113 -8.85 8.75 -8.25
CA GLN A 113 -9.32 8.14 -7.01
C GLN A 113 -8.45 6.97 -6.62
N ASP A 114 -8.40 6.67 -5.33
CA ASP A 114 -7.47 5.65 -4.80
C ASP A 114 -7.87 4.22 -5.16
N THR A 115 -9.16 3.96 -5.32
CA THR A 115 -9.71 2.64 -5.69
C THR A 115 -10.90 2.79 -6.64
N GLN A 116 -11.20 1.76 -7.42
CA GLN A 116 -12.37 1.76 -8.32
C GLN A 116 -13.69 1.56 -7.56
N LEU A 117 -13.64 0.84 -6.46
CA LEU A 117 -14.79 0.55 -5.60
C LEU A 117 -14.44 0.92 -4.16
N PRO A 118 -15.42 1.34 -3.33
CA PRO A 118 -15.17 1.63 -1.92
C PRO A 118 -14.50 0.43 -1.23
N ILE A 119 -13.45 0.72 -0.47
CA ILE A 119 -12.76 -0.28 0.34
C ILE A 119 -13.34 -0.29 1.75
N ARG A 120 -13.11 -1.41 2.44
CA ARG A 120 -13.51 -1.62 3.83
C ARG A 120 -12.41 -2.37 4.57
N HIS A 121 -12.09 -1.94 5.77
CA HIS A 121 -11.14 -2.63 6.64
C HIS A 121 -11.54 -2.52 8.11
N HIS A 122 -11.08 -3.46 8.93
CA HIS A 122 -11.35 -3.51 10.35
C HIS A 122 -10.34 -2.65 11.15
N SER A 123 -10.17 -1.41 10.72
CA SER A 123 -9.30 -0.43 11.37
C SER A 123 -10.02 0.91 11.45
N GLU A 124 -9.81 1.64 12.52
CA GLU A 124 -10.07 3.06 12.53
C GLU A 124 -8.99 3.75 11.71
N GLU A 125 -9.38 4.62 10.81
CA GLU A 125 -8.47 5.38 9.97
C GLU A 125 -8.63 6.87 10.21
N MET A 126 -7.52 7.55 10.46
CA MET A 126 -7.46 8.99 10.62
C MET A 126 -6.76 9.59 9.41
N VAL A 127 -7.40 10.55 8.76
CA VAL A 127 -6.91 11.20 7.53
C VAL A 127 -6.61 12.65 7.82
N TYR A 128 -5.43 13.11 7.38
CA TYR A 128 -5.00 14.51 7.46
C TYR A 128 -4.51 14.97 6.08
N VAL A 129 -5.06 16.06 5.56
CA VAL A 129 -4.67 16.63 4.26
C VAL A 129 -3.58 17.67 4.45
N THR A 130 -2.51 17.57 3.67
CA THR A 130 -1.38 18.52 3.69
C THR A 130 -1.37 19.45 2.49
N GLU A 131 -1.81 19.00 1.32
CA GLU A 131 -1.85 19.77 0.09
C GLU A 131 -3.07 19.38 -0.75
N GLY A 132 -3.65 20.34 -1.47
CA GLY A 132 -4.82 20.11 -2.33
C GLY A 132 -6.12 19.94 -1.55
N GLN A 133 -7.18 19.51 -2.22
CA GLN A 133 -8.50 19.27 -1.62
C GLN A 133 -8.88 17.81 -1.85
N LEU A 134 -9.11 17.08 -0.77
CA LEU A 134 -9.52 15.67 -0.79
C LEU A 134 -11.02 15.56 -0.57
N THR A 135 -11.70 14.78 -1.39
CA THR A 135 -13.04 14.27 -1.10
C THR A 135 -12.93 12.86 -0.58
N VAL A 136 -13.36 12.61 0.65
CA VAL A 136 -13.49 11.28 1.23
C VAL A 136 -14.96 10.88 1.19
N GLN A 137 -15.31 9.94 0.32
CA GLN A 137 -16.64 9.34 0.38
C GLN A 137 -16.64 8.28 1.47
N ILE A 138 -17.53 8.40 2.46
CA ILE A 138 -17.72 7.45 3.57
C ILE A 138 -19.18 7.01 3.54
N GLY A 139 -19.42 5.74 3.16
CA GLY A 139 -20.77 5.28 2.85
C GLY A 139 -21.40 6.11 1.74
N ASP A 140 -22.55 6.73 2.04
CA ASP A 140 -23.31 7.58 1.09
C ASP A 140 -22.99 9.07 1.24
N SER A 141 -22.01 9.46 2.05
CA SER A 141 -21.68 10.86 2.35
C SER A 141 -20.30 11.22 1.85
N ASP A 142 -20.19 12.40 1.23
CA ASP A 142 -18.91 12.99 0.84
C ASP A 142 -18.46 14.00 1.90
N VAL A 143 -17.22 13.84 2.38
CA VAL A 143 -16.52 14.76 3.27
C VAL A 143 -15.42 15.44 2.49
N ILE A 144 -15.47 16.78 2.39
CA ILE A 144 -14.45 17.57 1.70
C ILE A 144 -13.46 18.08 2.73
N LEU A 145 -12.18 17.79 2.52
CA LEU A 145 -11.06 18.19 3.38
C LEU A 145 -10.12 19.12 2.63
N ASN A 146 -9.83 20.27 3.22
CA ASN A 146 -8.82 21.22 2.76
C ASN A 146 -7.50 20.98 3.50
N PRO A 147 -6.37 21.57 3.06
CA PRO A 147 -5.12 21.49 3.80
C PRO A 147 -5.27 21.93 5.25
N GLY A 148 -4.85 21.06 6.17
CA GLY A 148 -5.00 21.24 7.61
C GLY A 148 -6.23 20.56 8.21
N ASP A 149 -7.19 20.11 7.41
CA ASP A 149 -8.37 19.40 7.88
C ASP A 149 -8.06 17.92 8.16
N THR A 150 -8.84 17.34 9.07
CA THR A 150 -8.77 15.92 9.42
C THR A 150 -10.16 15.32 9.52
N THR A 151 -10.26 14.01 9.23
CA THR A 151 -11.45 13.21 9.48
C THR A 151 -11.08 11.84 10.02
N VAL A 152 -12.05 11.18 10.66
CA VAL A 152 -11.92 9.80 11.15
C VAL A 152 -12.91 8.93 10.41
N ILE A 153 -12.42 7.83 9.84
CA ILE A 153 -13.21 6.78 9.23
C ILE A 153 -13.29 5.63 10.24
N GLN A 154 -14.49 5.36 10.71
CA GLN A 154 -14.70 4.28 11.67
C GLN A 154 -14.49 2.90 11.02
N LYS A 155 -14.19 1.90 11.84
CA LYS A 155 -14.01 0.51 11.42
C LYS A 155 -15.18 0.03 10.56
N ASP A 156 -14.85 -0.74 9.53
CA ASP A 156 -15.80 -1.40 8.64
C ASP A 156 -16.69 -0.47 7.80
N LEU A 157 -16.49 0.84 7.84
CA LEU A 157 -17.18 1.75 6.94
C LEU A 157 -16.57 1.73 5.54
N PRO A 158 -17.38 1.53 4.49
CA PRO A 158 -16.91 1.61 3.12
C PRO A 158 -16.50 3.05 2.80
N HIS A 159 -15.34 3.23 2.20
CA HIS A 159 -14.83 4.55 1.84
C HIS A 159 -13.94 4.52 0.59
N ILE A 160 -13.76 5.69 0.00
CA ILE A 160 -12.91 5.92 -1.18
C ILE A 160 -12.39 7.36 -1.15
N TYR A 161 -11.13 7.56 -1.52
CA TYR A 161 -10.51 8.87 -1.65
C TYR A 161 -10.60 9.34 -3.09
N LYS A 162 -11.06 10.58 -3.29
CA LYS A 162 -11.21 11.19 -4.59
C LYS A 162 -10.52 12.55 -4.62
N ASN A 163 -9.75 12.77 -5.65
CA ASN A 163 -9.25 14.08 -6.01
C ASN A 163 -10.07 14.60 -7.21
N ASN A 164 -10.97 15.51 -6.97
CA ASN A 164 -11.82 16.13 -7.99
C ASN A 164 -11.21 17.44 -8.55
N GLY A 165 -10.04 17.86 -8.03
CA GLY A 165 -9.37 19.08 -8.42
C GLY A 165 -8.34 18.90 -9.54
N ASP A 166 -7.81 20.03 -10.01
CA ASP A 166 -6.84 20.10 -11.12
C ASP A 166 -5.37 19.96 -10.68
N ALA A 167 -5.12 19.89 -9.37
CA ALA A 167 -3.79 19.70 -8.79
C ALA A 167 -3.75 18.41 -7.94
N PRO A 168 -2.57 17.80 -7.77
CA PRO A 168 -2.43 16.64 -6.87
C PRO A 168 -2.86 16.97 -5.44
N VAL A 169 -3.47 16.02 -4.76
CA VAL A 169 -3.72 16.06 -3.32
C VAL A 169 -2.74 15.18 -2.58
N LYS A 170 -2.25 15.67 -1.43
CA LYS A 170 -1.37 14.91 -0.55
C LYS A 170 -1.89 14.92 0.87
N GLY A 171 -1.63 13.83 1.57
CA GLY A 171 -2.04 13.71 2.95
C GLY A 171 -1.35 12.55 3.65
N ILE A 172 -1.71 12.40 4.91
CA ILE A 172 -1.25 11.32 5.77
C ILE A 172 -2.47 10.58 6.28
N SER A 173 -2.42 9.26 6.24
CA SER A 173 -3.42 8.37 6.85
C SER A 173 -2.76 7.53 7.93
N SER A 174 -3.43 7.38 9.07
CA SER A 174 -3.05 6.49 10.15
C SER A 174 -4.14 5.46 10.38
N MET A 175 -3.78 4.17 10.39
CA MET A 175 -4.71 3.05 10.58
C MET A 175 -4.35 2.23 11.80
N SER A 176 -5.33 1.96 12.68
CA SER A 176 -5.16 1.08 13.85
C SER A 176 -6.36 0.13 13.99
N PRO A 177 -6.13 -1.21 14.03
CA PRO A 177 -4.85 -1.90 13.76
C PRO A 177 -4.37 -1.73 12.32
N PRO A 178 -3.07 -2.00 12.04
CA PRO A 178 -2.50 -1.86 10.69
C PRO A 178 -3.13 -2.80 9.67
N VAL A 179 -3.31 -2.33 8.44
CA VAL A 179 -3.82 -3.12 7.30
C VAL A 179 -2.68 -3.51 6.38
N TRP A 180 -2.00 -4.62 6.69
CA TRP A 180 -0.89 -5.14 5.90
C TRP A 180 -1.35 -6.08 4.77
N GLY A 181 -2.08 -5.56 3.79
CA GLY A 181 -2.38 -6.32 2.57
C GLY A 181 -3.77 -6.96 2.46
N ARG A 182 -4.74 -6.59 3.29
CA ARG A 182 -6.15 -6.95 3.10
C ARG A 182 -7.05 -5.72 3.10
N MET A 183 -7.09 -5.01 1.98
CA MET A 183 -8.25 -4.17 1.70
C MET A 183 -9.31 -5.08 1.07
N ASN A 184 -10.37 -5.39 1.78
CA ASN A 184 -11.51 -6.09 1.21
C ASN A 184 -12.32 -5.06 0.41
N LEU A 185 -12.39 -5.24 -0.90
CA LEU A 185 -13.35 -4.51 -1.72
C LEU A 185 -14.75 -4.80 -1.15
N ALA A 186 -15.56 -3.76 -0.94
CA ALA A 186 -16.93 -3.92 -0.51
C ALA A 186 -17.65 -4.77 -1.56
N LYS A 187 -18.07 -5.98 -1.19
CA LYS A 187 -19.01 -6.77 -2.01
C LYS A 187 -20.38 -6.17 -1.77
N ASN A 188 -21.03 -5.72 -2.84
CA ASN A 188 -22.46 -5.41 -2.86
C ASN A 188 -23.28 -6.63 -2.47
#